data_7a11e7ad89646f19ac407f502a652573
#
_entry.id   7a11e7ad89646f19ac407f502a652573
#
_cell.length_a   1.000
_cell.length_b   1.000
_cell.length_c   1.000
_cell.angle_alpha   90.00
_cell.angle_beta   90.00
_cell.angle_gamma   90.00
#
_symmetry.space_group_name_H-M   'P 1'
#
loop_
_entity.id
_entity.type
_entity.pdbx_description
1 polymer ?
#
loop_
_entity_poly.entity_id
_entity_poly.type
_entity_poly.pdbx_seq_one_letter_code
_entity_poly.pdbx_strand_id
1 'polypeptide(L)'
;MLFPLIRYLLTSATFISIASAQHAPGQWTLVQDGHSGVSALELAIVSETTAMILDKVEHNLLQTEGHIAWAAELNLVTRQVRPLNPTSNTWCGTGSFLSNGTMVSAGGNPVVIEGGNGLAAIRLFTPCEDESCDIIENQAERRLASLRWYVSSARTEDGSVLFFGGSWDLTVIDNSTVINPTYEYFPPKNIHGQNGTPIFSPFLQNALNANHFPFLIQLPDGNFFIAANRHAMIFDFKTNREVRQLPDIPNGVIISNPLAAGAALLPLTPENDYTPEVMICGGSNITDDLFNFRADVASSQTPASDQCIRMKLTDEGIANGWEVEHMPEGRFMVELVLLPDGRITLVNGAQTGISGWNSVIDPIGESNADHPAFTPALYDPLAPPGERFTSLTEVTSDIARLYHSTATLTPNASILLAGSNPNVDVETHEFPTEYRLEWLSPPYMQHTRPTYTGLPATFDYNSEITLDVNLPEGGQRVSAIIMDFGFATHGVHMDQRLVGLVSKLSDDRTQLTVTGPPSPTIYSPGPAYLFVLVDGVPSFGSKTLIGTGAQPPFDEDAFANVLSRQPIYWDKWMAAHPNASDDERNMFSSLSPPASVPTGY
;
A
#
# COMPACT_ATOMS: atom_id res chain seq x y z
N MET A 1 -8.47 -77.66 -16.31
CA MET A 1 -8.00 -76.42 -16.95
C MET A 1 -8.95 -75.32 -16.55
N LEU A 2 -8.60 -74.54 -15.55
CA LEU A 2 -9.36 -73.41 -15.09
C LEU A 2 -8.65 -72.15 -15.60
N PHE A 3 -9.34 -71.26 -16.37
CA PHE A 3 -8.89 -69.95 -16.76
C PHE A 3 -9.36 -68.92 -15.71
N PRO A 4 -8.53 -67.99 -15.23
CA PRO A 4 -8.97 -66.92 -14.38
C PRO A 4 -9.48 -65.74 -15.22
N LEU A 5 -10.69 -65.25 -14.91
CA LEU A 5 -11.25 -63.98 -15.40
C LEU A 5 -10.51 -62.81 -14.75
N ILE A 6 -9.81 -62.01 -15.58
CA ILE A 6 -9.26 -60.72 -15.19
C ILE A 6 -10.40 -59.70 -15.31
N ARG A 7 -10.85 -59.13 -14.17
CA ARG A 7 -11.73 -57.94 -14.13
C ARG A 7 -10.87 -56.70 -14.28
N TYR A 8 -11.04 -55.96 -15.39
CA TYR A 8 -10.57 -54.60 -15.53
C TYR A 8 -11.45 -53.65 -14.68
N LEU A 9 -10.87 -53.08 -13.64
CA LEU A 9 -11.42 -51.92 -12.95
C LEU A 9 -11.14 -50.68 -13.79
N LEU A 10 -12.15 -50.16 -14.45
CA LEU A 10 -12.15 -48.82 -15.03
C LEU A 10 -12.25 -47.82 -13.89
N THR A 11 -11.13 -47.19 -13.52
CA THR A 11 -11.12 -45.98 -12.70
C THR A 11 -11.54 -44.83 -13.57
N SER A 12 -12.75 -44.34 -13.39
CA SER A 12 -13.20 -43.06 -13.96
C SER A 12 -12.40 -41.95 -13.30
N ALA A 13 -11.41 -41.42 -14.02
CA ALA A 13 -10.78 -40.13 -13.66
C ALA A 13 -11.82 -39.03 -13.86
N THR A 14 -12.35 -38.51 -12.77
CA THR A 14 -13.14 -37.29 -12.79
C THR A 14 -12.17 -36.17 -13.10
N PHE A 15 -12.14 -35.68 -14.34
CA PHE A 15 -11.51 -34.42 -14.68
C PHE A 15 -12.30 -33.33 -13.97
N ILE A 16 -11.75 -32.78 -12.88
CA ILE A 16 -12.18 -31.51 -12.32
C ILE A 16 -11.75 -30.49 -13.36
N SER A 17 -12.69 -30.05 -14.18
CA SER A 17 -12.53 -28.86 -15.01
C SER A 17 -12.34 -27.70 -14.06
N ILE A 18 -11.13 -27.17 -13.95
CA ILE A 18 -10.85 -25.87 -13.35
C ILE A 18 -11.56 -24.88 -14.29
N ALA A 19 -12.76 -24.44 -13.90
CA ALA A 19 -13.46 -23.40 -14.60
C ALA A 19 -12.59 -22.14 -14.49
N SER A 20 -11.98 -21.72 -15.61
CA SER A 20 -11.33 -20.41 -15.69
C SER A 20 -12.32 -19.35 -15.21
N ALA A 21 -11.84 -18.42 -14.38
CA ALA A 21 -12.66 -17.28 -13.99
C ALA A 21 -13.14 -16.57 -15.25
N GLN A 22 -14.45 -16.50 -15.43
CA GLN A 22 -15.03 -15.85 -16.60
C GLN A 22 -15.09 -14.36 -16.29
N HIS A 23 -14.17 -13.60 -16.90
CA HIS A 23 -14.15 -12.14 -16.76
C HIS A 23 -15.22 -11.51 -17.64
N ALA A 24 -15.80 -10.40 -17.17
CA ALA A 24 -16.79 -9.66 -17.93
C ALA A 24 -16.17 -9.12 -19.24
N PRO A 25 -16.76 -9.37 -20.39
CA PRO A 25 -16.28 -8.84 -21.67
C PRO A 25 -16.52 -7.34 -21.76
N GLY A 26 -15.77 -6.64 -22.58
CA GLY A 26 -15.92 -5.20 -22.80
C GLY A 26 -14.58 -4.53 -23.05
N GLN A 27 -14.58 -3.20 -23.02
CA GLN A 27 -13.40 -2.39 -23.26
C GLN A 27 -12.99 -1.63 -22.00
N TRP A 28 -11.71 -1.46 -21.80
CA TRP A 28 -11.19 -0.51 -20.82
C TRP A 28 -11.46 0.91 -21.29
N THR A 29 -11.66 1.82 -20.35
CA THR A 29 -11.76 3.26 -20.62
C THR A 29 -10.88 4.03 -19.67
N LEU A 30 -10.26 5.09 -20.17
CA LEU A 30 -9.46 6.04 -19.39
C LEU A 30 -10.05 7.43 -19.60
N VAL A 31 -10.38 8.11 -18.50
CA VAL A 31 -10.99 9.44 -18.54
C VAL A 31 -10.23 10.36 -17.61
N GLN A 32 -9.70 11.47 -18.14
CA GLN A 32 -9.19 12.55 -17.33
C GLN A 32 -10.36 13.40 -16.83
N ASP A 33 -10.56 13.44 -15.49
CA ASP A 33 -11.65 14.18 -14.87
C ASP A 33 -11.28 14.59 -13.43
N GLY A 34 -11.17 15.89 -13.19
CA GLY A 34 -10.87 16.47 -11.92
C GLY A 34 -9.41 16.86 -11.72
N HIS A 35 -9.15 17.44 -10.56
CA HIS A 35 -7.87 18.02 -10.17
C HIS A 35 -7.67 17.82 -8.66
N SER A 36 -6.50 17.38 -8.24
CA SER A 36 -6.23 17.00 -6.83
C SER A 36 -5.94 18.17 -5.89
N GLY A 37 -5.61 19.34 -6.43
CA GLY A 37 -5.27 20.53 -5.65
C GLY A 37 -3.86 20.52 -5.06
N VAL A 38 -3.38 19.37 -4.59
CA VAL A 38 -2.00 19.06 -4.21
C VAL A 38 -1.55 17.84 -5.00
N SER A 39 -0.25 17.64 -5.24
CA SER A 39 0.23 16.46 -5.96
C SER A 39 0.06 15.21 -5.09
N ALA A 40 -0.46 14.12 -5.66
CA ALA A 40 -0.77 12.92 -4.88
C ALA A 40 0.49 12.06 -4.69
N LEU A 41 1.36 12.48 -3.77
CA LEU A 41 2.51 11.69 -3.31
C LEU A 41 2.05 10.48 -2.49
N GLU A 42 1.01 10.67 -1.67
CA GLU A 42 0.34 9.63 -0.88
C GLU A 42 -1.17 9.67 -1.16
N LEU A 43 -1.80 8.51 -1.23
CA LEU A 43 -3.22 8.38 -1.57
C LEU A 43 -3.87 7.24 -0.78
N ALA A 44 -4.98 7.54 -0.12
CA ALA A 44 -5.80 6.55 0.56
C ALA A 44 -7.30 6.83 0.38
N ILE A 45 -8.10 5.80 0.13
CA ILE A 45 -9.56 5.92 0.20
C ILE A 45 -9.97 5.89 1.67
N VAL A 46 -10.69 6.90 2.13
CA VAL A 46 -11.04 7.05 3.55
C VAL A 46 -12.53 6.82 3.84
N SER A 47 -13.37 7.00 2.82
CA SER A 47 -14.81 6.72 2.90
C SER A 47 -15.36 6.20 1.57
N GLU A 48 -16.64 5.88 1.50
CA GLU A 48 -17.29 5.47 0.24
C GLU A 48 -17.24 6.56 -0.84
N THR A 49 -17.02 7.81 -0.43
CA THR A 49 -17.11 8.98 -1.33
C THR A 49 -15.90 9.88 -1.30
N THR A 50 -14.90 9.61 -0.46
CA THR A 50 -13.75 10.51 -0.32
C THR A 50 -12.42 9.78 -0.28
N ALA A 51 -11.38 10.45 -0.80
CA ALA A 51 -9.99 10.05 -0.74
C ALA A 51 -9.15 11.14 -0.06
N MET A 52 -8.19 10.71 0.75
CA MET A 52 -7.13 11.56 1.31
C MET A 52 -5.97 11.61 0.33
N ILE A 53 -5.48 12.80 0.05
CA ILE A 53 -4.27 13.06 -0.74
C ILE A 53 -3.30 13.82 0.15
N LEU A 54 -2.08 13.32 0.29
CA LEU A 54 -0.99 13.98 1.00
C LEU A 54 0.17 14.23 0.04
N ASP A 55 0.78 15.38 0.17
CA ASP A 55 1.89 15.85 -0.64
C ASP A 55 3.07 16.23 0.26
N LYS A 56 4.16 16.64 -0.30
CA LYS A 56 5.22 17.39 0.40
C LYS A 56 4.84 18.85 0.56
N VAL A 57 5.45 19.54 1.50
CA VAL A 57 5.34 21.01 1.59
C VAL A 57 6.07 21.64 0.41
N GLU A 58 5.31 22.24 -0.49
CA GLU A 58 5.78 22.94 -1.69
C GLU A 58 4.81 24.07 -2.08
N HIS A 59 5.13 24.89 -3.08
CA HIS A 59 4.31 26.04 -3.47
C HIS A 59 3.05 25.65 -4.26
N ASN A 60 2.24 24.75 -3.69
CA ASN A 60 0.93 24.36 -4.25
C ASN A 60 0.00 25.56 -4.40
N LEU A 61 -0.85 25.55 -5.43
CA LEU A 61 -1.85 26.60 -5.64
C LEU A 61 -2.99 26.53 -4.63
N LEU A 62 -3.31 25.35 -4.11
CA LEU A 62 -4.32 25.18 -3.07
C LEU A 62 -3.80 25.79 -1.76
N GLN A 63 -4.67 26.52 -1.09
CA GLN A 63 -4.37 27.18 0.18
C GLN A 63 -5.34 26.71 1.26
N THR A 64 -4.88 26.66 2.48
CA THR A 64 -5.71 26.56 3.69
C THR A 64 -5.65 27.87 4.47
N GLU A 65 -6.26 27.96 5.64
CA GLU A 65 -6.30 29.18 6.45
C GLU A 65 -4.90 29.67 6.86
N GLY A 66 -4.31 30.52 6.03
CA GLY A 66 -3.08 31.26 6.33
C GLY A 66 -1.78 30.62 5.83
N HIS A 67 -1.82 29.46 5.15
CA HIS A 67 -0.62 28.84 4.57
C HIS A 67 -0.93 27.99 3.32
N ILE A 68 0.10 27.50 2.65
CA ILE A 68 0.01 26.58 1.52
C ILE A 68 -0.58 25.24 1.98
N ALA A 69 -1.46 24.62 1.18
CA ALA A 69 -1.95 23.28 1.47
C ALA A 69 -0.98 22.22 0.94
N TRP A 70 -0.71 21.20 1.74
CA TRP A 70 0.00 19.96 1.34
C TRP A 70 -0.78 18.70 1.70
N ALA A 71 -2.06 18.88 2.02
CA ALA A 71 -3.02 17.80 2.18
C ALA A 71 -4.39 18.22 1.67
N ALA A 72 -5.14 17.29 1.11
CA ALA A 72 -6.47 17.56 0.59
C ALA A 72 -7.36 16.33 0.71
N GLU A 73 -8.67 16.56 0.89
CA GLU A 73 -9.69 15.53 0.72
C GLU A 73 -10.40 15.72 -0.62
N LEU A 74 -10.37 14.68 -1.45
CA LEU A 74 -11.02 14.62 -2.75
C LEU A 74 -12.37 13.92 -2.64
N ASN A 75 -13.45 14.56 -3.06
CA ASN A 75 -14.74 13.90 -3.23
C ASN A 75 -14.74 13.08 -4.54
N LEU A 76 -14.86 11.76 -4.42
CA LEU A 76 -14.79 10.82 -5.55
C LEU A 76 -16.01 10.90 -6.49
N VAL A 77 -17.10 11.54 -6.07
CA VAL A 77 -18.34 11.69 -6.87
C VAL A 77 -18.36 13.03 -7.59
N THR A 78 -18.09 14.12 -6.86
CA THR A 78 -18.20 15.49 -7.39
C THR A 78 -16.90 16.03 -7.97
N ARG A 79 -15.74 15.36 -7.68
CA ARG A 79 -14.38 15.82 -8.00
C ARG A 79 -13.97 17.11 -7.28
N GLN A 80 -14.76 17.55 -6.32
CA GLN A 80 -14.38 18.70 -5.50
C GLN A 80 -13.28 18.31 -4.52
N VAL A 81 -12.42 19.28 -4.23
CA VAL A 81 -11.28 19.13 -3.32
C VAL A 81 -11.39 20.19 -2.25
N ARG A 82 -11.22 19.80 -1.00
CA ARG A 82 -11.03 20.73 0.11
C ARG A 82 -9.64 20.58 0.73
N PRO A 83 -8.96 21.67 1.11
CA PRO A 83 -7.70 21.58 1.81
C PRO A 83 -7.89 20.98 3.20
N LEU A 84 -6.86 20.29 3.68
CA LEU A 84 -6.69 19.83 5.06
C LEU A 84 -5.44 20.48 5.64
N ASN A 85 -5.33 20.48 6.97
CA ASN A 85 -4.35 21.27 7.69
C ASN A 85 -3.41 20.42 8.58
N PRO A 86 -2.54 19.57 8.02
CA PRO A 86 -1.46 18.97 8.79
C PRO A 86 -0.49 20.06 9.25
N THR A 87 0.14 19.87 10.40
CA THR A 87 1.07 20.84 10.97
C THR A 87 2.53 20.55 10.65
N SER A 88 2.86 19.35 10.19
CA SER A 88 4.22 18.94 9.81
C SER A 88 4.28 18.40 8.39
N ASN A 89 5.51 18.37 7.85
CA ASN A 89 5.77 17.90 6.49
C ASN A 89 5.53 16.39 6.35
N THR A 90 4.58 16.01 5.52
CA THR A 90 4.19 14.62 5.23
C THR A 90 5.13 13.92 4.25
N TRP A 91 6.00 14.63 3.59
CA TRP A 91 6.83 14.16 2.50
C TRP A 91 7.56 12.84 2.80
N CYS A 92 7.26 11.80 2.01
CA CYS A 92 7.82 10.46 2.14
C CYS A 92 7.52 9.82 3.51
N GLY A 93 6.38 10.16 4.09
CA GLY A 93 5.78 9.43 5.19
C GLY A 93 5.13 8.12 4.72
N THR A 94 4.35 7.55 5.58
CA THR A 94 3.59 6.32 5.34
C THR A 94 2.21 6.41 5.98
N GLY A 95 1.34 5.46 5.69
CA GLY A 95 0.05 5.40 6.35
C GLY A 95 -0.60 4.03 6.34
N SER A 96 -1.60 3.89 7.19
CA SER A 96 -2.43 2.71 7.38
C SER A 96 -3.71 3.11 8.12
N PHE A 97 -4.52 2.13 8.54
CA PHE A 97 -5.72 2.35 9.33
C PHE A 97 -5.66 1.58 10.64
N LEU A 98 -6.22 2.16 11.70
CA LEU A 98 -6.51 1.45 12.94
C LEU A 98 -7.76 0.58 12.80
N SER A 99 -7.96 -0.37 13.75
CA SER A 99 -9.12 -1.25 13.78
C SER A 99 -10.48 -0.52 13.83
N ASN A 100 -10.52 0.69 14.36
CA ASN A 100 -11.71 1.54 14.41
C ASN A 100 -11.96 2.36 13.11
N GLY A 101 -11.11 2.18 12.10
CA GLY A 101 -11.22 2.89 10.81
C GLY A 101 -10.57 4.26 10.76
N THR A 102 -9.92 4.72 11.84
CA THR A 102 -9.12 5.95 11.81
C THR A 102 -7.89 5.76 10.95
N MET A 103 -7.66 6.63 9.97
CA MET A 103 -6.44 6.66 9.17
C MET A 103 -5.28 7.21 10.02
N VAL A 104 -4.12 6.60 9.89
CA VAL A 104 -2.86 7.04 10.50
C VAL A 104 -1.88 7.35 9.38
N SER A 105 -1.35 8.58 9.33
CA SER A 105 -0.14 8.92 8.58
C SER A 105 1.00 9.16 9.54
N ALA A 106 2.20 8.70 9.22
CA ALA A 106 3.33 8.74 10.14
C ALA A 106 4.66 8.98 9.43
N GLY A 107 5.61 9.57 10.17
CA GLY A 107 6.88 9.98 9.61
C GLY A 107 6.77 11.17 8.68
N GLY A 108 7.79 11.40 7.89
CA GLY A 108 7.84 12.51 6.94
C GLY A 108 9.18 13.22 6.96
N ASN A 109 9.21 14.44 6.46
CA ASN A 109 10.41 15.22 6.21
C ASN A 109 10.64 16.31 7.27
N PRO A 110 11.86 16.77 7.48
CA PRO A 110 12.13 18.05 8.15
C PRO A 110 11.45 19.23 7.48
N VAL A 111 11.52 20.38 8.12
CA VAL A 111 11.02 21.65 7.55
C VAL A 111 11.72 21.98 6.22
N VAL A 112 10.93 22.37 5.21
CA VAL A 112 11.46 22.81 3.90
C VAL A 112 11.14 24.28 3.66
N ILE A 113 9.89 24.63 3.45
CA ILE A 113 9.42 26.00 3.20
C ILE A 113 8.70 26.52 4.43
N GLU A 114 7.74 25.76 4.90
CA GLU A 114 6.92 26.03 6.08
C GLU A 114 6.50 24.70 6.73
N GLY A 115 5.63 24.74 7.72
CA GLY A 115 5.23 23.58 8.49
C GLY A 115 6.29 23.12 9.50
N GLY A 116 6.01 22.06 10.22
CA GLY A 116 6.89 21.45 11.21
C GLY A 116 7.70 20.27 10.69
N ASN A 117 8.65 19.80 11.49
CA ASN A 117 9.41 18.59 11.22
C ASN A 117 8.52 17.35 11.34
N GLY A 118 8.43 16.56 10.27
CA GLY A 118 7.56 15.39 10.16
C GLY A 118 8.19 14.07 10.58
N LEU A 119 9.51 14.01 10.82
CA LEU A 119 10.24 12.75 11.05
C LEU A 119 9.69 11.87 12.18
N ALA A 120 9.07 12.47 13.22
CA ALA A 120 8.45 11.73 14.32
C ALA A 120 6.92 11.91 14.37
N ALA A 121 6.31 12.52 13.37
CA ALA A 121 4.89 12.85 13.39
C ALA A 121 4.00 11.61 13.34
N ILE A 122 2.86 11.68 14.03
CA ILE A 122 1.68 10.84 13.88
C ILE A 122 0.50 11.77 13.62
N ARG A 123 -0.17 11.56 12.51
CA ARG A 123 -1.34 12.30 12.04
C ARG A 123 -2.52 11.35 11.95
N LEU A 124 -3.65 11.74 12.52
CA LEU A 124 -4.88 10.95 12.53
C LEU A 124 -5.96 11.66 11.72
N PHE A 125 -6.71 10.88 10.95
CA PHE A 125 -7.87 11.39 10.23
C PHE A 125 -9.03 10.40 10.30
N THR A 126 -10.21 10.90 10.67
CA THR A 126 -11.46 10.16 10.60
C THR A 126 -12.42 10.95 9.73
N PRO A 127 -12.85 10.41 8.58
CA PRO A 127 -13.73 11.12 7.66
C PRO A 127 -15.09 11.42 8.30
N CYS A 128 -15.70 12.54 7.93
CA CYS A 128 -17.02 12.99 8.38
C CYS A 128 -17.89 13.38 7.18
N GLU A 129 -19.22 13.34 7.36
CA GLU A 129 -20.19 13.64 6.32
C GLU A 129 -20.37 15.14 6.08
N ASP A 130 -20.08 15.97 7.07
CA ASP A 130 -20.31 17.42 7.06
C ASP A 130 -19.07 18.24 6.64
N GLU A 131 -18.00 17.55 6.21
CA GLU A 131 -16.73 18.15 5.80
C GLU A 131 -16.03 19.01 6.90
N SER A 132 -16.44 18.88 8.17
CA SER A 132 -15.86 19.63 9.29
C SER A 132 -14.59 19.00 9.87
N CYS A 133 -14.30 17.73 9.53
CA CYS A 133 -13.15 16.99 10.03
C CYS A 133 -11.85 17.45 9.37
N ASP A 134 -10.77 17.38 10.13
CA ASP A 134 -9.42 17.72 9.69
C ASP A 134 -8.40 16.74 10.26
N ILE A 135 -7.16 16.88 9.85
CA ILE A 135 -6.04 16.10 10.38
C ILE A 135 -5.76 16.53 11.81
N ILE A 136 -5.74 15.54 12.71
CA ILE A 136 -5.41 15.72 14.12
C ILE A 136 -3.93 15.40 14.30
N GLU A 137 -3.13 16.39 14.60
CA GLU A 137 -1.70 16.27 14.81
C GLU A 137 -1.24 17.10 16.01
N ASN A 138 -0.49 16.47 16.92
CA ASN A 138 0.22 17.13 18.01
C ASN A 138 1.35 16.21 18.49
N GLN A 139 2.58 16.49 18.11
CA GLN A 139 3.73 15.65 18.46
C GLN A 139 4.09 15.65 19.95
N ALA A 140 3.57 16.60 20.74
CA ALA A 140 3.69 16.57 22.20
C ALA A 140 2.76 15.53 22.84
N GLU A 141 1.64 15.22 22.19
CA GLU A 141 0.62 14.29 22.68
C GLU A 141 0.70 12.90 22.02
N ARG A 142 1.19 12.83 20.78
CA ARG A 142 1.36 11.57 20.04
C ARG A 142 2.48 11.70 18.99
N ARG A 143 3.40 10.78 19.00
CA ARG A 143 4.50 10.73 18.04
C ARG A 143 5.10 9.34 17.93
N LEU A 144 5.93 9.12 16.92
CA LEU A 144 6.84 7.99 16.85
C LEU A 144 7.92 8.08 17.94
N ALA A 145 8.39 6.94 18.39
CA ALA A 145 9.48 6.85 19.33
C ALA A 145 10.87 7.05 18.68
N SER A 146 10.95 7.01 17.35
CA SER A 146 12.16 7.32 16.59
C SER A 146 11.86 8.12 15.32
N LEU A 147 12.89 8.80 14.80
CA LEU A 147 12.78 9.54 13.54
C LEU A 147 12.69 8.56 12.37
N ARG A 148 11.75 8.80 11.44
CA ARG A 148 11.52 7.96 10.25
C ARG A 148 11.14 8.76 9.02
N TRP A 149 11.93 8.59 7.97
CA TRP A 149 11.68 9.01 6.61
C TRP A 149 11.73 7.77 5.73
N TYR A 150 10.88 7.60 4.72
CA TYR A 150 10.79 6.39 3.86
C TYR A 150 10.49 5.09 4.64
N VAL A 151 9.60 5.16 5.58
CA VAL A 151 9.19 4.05 6.45
C VAL A 151 8.00 3.30 5.82
N SER A 152 7.95 1.98 5.94
CA SER A 152 6.75 1.20 5.60
C SER A 152 5.85 0.99 6.81
N SER A 153 4.56 0.79 6.56
CA SER A 153 3.58 0.46 7.58
C SER A 153 2.74 -0.76 7.22
N ALA A 154 2.17 -1.39 8.22
CA ALA A 154 1.18 -2.45 8.04
C ALA A 154 0.25 -2.53 9.26
N ARG A 155 -1.04 -2.76 9.03
CA ARG A 155 -2.00 -3.06 10.09
C ARG A 155 -1.81 -4.49 10.59
N THR A 156 -1.71 -4.64 11.90
CA THR A 156 -1.50 -5.94 12.54
C THR A 156 -2.82 -6.61 12.94
N GLU A 157 -2.76 -7.88 13.33
CA GLU A 157 -3.93 -8.69 13.70
C GLU A 157 -4.74 -8.16 14.90
N ASP A 158 -4.17 -7.27 15.71
CA ASP A 158 -4.86 -6.59 16.81
C ASP A 158 -5.37 -5.18 16.44
N GLY A 159 -5.17 -4.78 15.17
CA GLY A 159 -5.64 -3.50 14.64
C GLY A 159 -4.77 -2.29 14.94
N SER A 160 -3.58 -2.48 15.55
CA SER A 160 -2.56 -1.44 15.61
C SER A 160 -1.75 -1.38 14.32
N VAL A 161 -1.00 -0.29 14.14
CA VAL A 161 -0.13 -0.10 12.98
C VAL A 161 1.32 -0.37 13.37
N LEU A 162 1.99 -1.22 12.62
CA LEU A 162 3.43 -1.46 12.67
C LEU A 162 4.14 -0.51 11.70
N PHE A 163 5.20 0.17 12.14
CA PHE A 163 6.12 0.95 11.31
C PHE A 163 7.46 0.27 11.25
N PHE A 164 7.99 0.06 10.05
CA PHE A 164 9.18 -0.75 9.82
C PHE A 164 10.19 -0.04 8.93
N GLY A 165 11.41 0.19 9.45
CA GLY A 165 12.53 0.79 8.72
C GLY A 165 12.46 2.31 8.58
N GLY A 166 12.92 2.77 7.44
CA GLY A 166 13.17 4.17 7.12
C GLY A 166 14.55 4.66 7.56
N SER A 167 14.81 5.95 7.40
CA SER A 167 16.04 6.61 7.85
C SER A 167 15.72 7.77 8.80
N TRP A 168 16.69 8.15 9.63
CA TRP A 168 16.52 9.26 10.56
C TRP A 168 16.93 10.62 9.96
N ASP A 169 17.46 10.60 8.73
CA ASP A 169 17.84 11.78 7.97
C ASP A 169 17.63 11.51 6.48
N LEU A 170 17.70 12.55 5.67
CA LEU A 170 17.41 12.50 4.23
C LEU A 170 18.59 11.93 3.45
N THR A 171 18.31 10.98 2.58
CA THR A 171 19.28 10.44 1.63
C THR A 171 18.56 9.74 0.49
N VAL A 172 19.04 9.92 -0.74
CA VAL A 172 18.46 9.23 -1.92
C VAL A 172 18.60 7.72 -1.78
N ILE A 173 19.70 7.29 -1.16
CA ILE A 173 20.03 5.88 -0.94
C ILE A 173 20.39 5.71 0.53
N ASP A 174 19.77 4.78 1.22
CA ASP A 174 20.07 4.52 2.62
C ASP A 174 21.52 4.03 2.81
N ASN A 175 22.04 4.23 3.98
CA ASN A 175 23.40 3.82 4.33
C ASN A 175 23.56 3.65 5.85
N SER A 176 24.66 3.07 6.26
CA SER A 176 24.92 2.76 7.69
C SER A 176 25.01 3.98 8.62
N THR A 177 25.07 5.20 8.10
CA THR A 177 25.14 6.43 8.91
C THR A 177 23.77 7.00 9.24
N VAL A 178 22.76 6.80 8.37
CA VAL A 178 21.42 7.40 8.50
C VAL A 178 20.29 6.39 8.65
N ILE A 179 20.56 5.09 8.45
CA ILE A 179 19.55 4.04 8.59
C ILE A 179 18.90 4.05 9.98
N ASN A 180 17.58 3.81 10.00
CA ASN A 180 16.85 3.41 11.21
C ASN A 180 16.47 1.92 11.13
N PRO A 181 17.33 0.99 11.57
CA PRO A 181 17.12 -0.44 11.43
C PRO A 181 16.19 -1.00 12.51
N THR A 182 15.07 -0.32 12.74
CA THR A 182 14.14 -0.69 13.82
C THR A 182 12.69 -0.70 13.34
N TYR A 183 11.82 -1.28 14.16
CA TYR A 183 10.38 -1.17 14.02
C TYR A 183 9.72 -0.74 15.33
N GLU A 184 8.53 -0.18 15.23
CA GLU A 184 7.69 0.26 16.36
C GLU A 184 6.22 0.22 16.01
N TYR A 185 5.34 0.45 16.98
CA TYR A 185 3.90 0.36 16.80
C TYR A 185 3.19 1.65 17.18
N PHE A 186 2.04 1.85 16.57
CA PHE A 186 1.07 2.82 17.03
C PHE A 186 -0.32 2.16 17.19
N PRO A 187 -0.96 2.24 18.38
CA PRO A 187 -0.38 2.73 19.65
C PRO A 187 0.87 1.96 20.09
N PRO A 188 1.79 2.58 20.86
CA PRO A 188 2.99 1.92 21.35
C PRO A 188 2.68 0.68 22.20
N LYS A 189 3.55 -0.34 22.10
CA LYS A 189 3.39 -1.63 22.79
C LYS A 189 4.57 -1.91 23.72
N ASN A 190 4.29 -2.53 24.87
CA ASN A 190 5.31 -3.07 25.76
C ASN A 190 5.59 -4.54 25.40
N ILE A 191 6.48 -4.76 24.44
CA ILE A 191 6.85 -6.09 23.95
C ILE A 191 8.38 -6.22 23.81
N HIS A 192 8.90 -7.44 23.84
CA HIS A 192 10.32 -7.77 23.65
C HIS A 192 11.26 -7.01 24.60
N GLY A 193 10.79 -6.63 25.80
CA GLY A 193 11.54 -5.84 26.76
C GLY A 193 11.66 -4.35 26.41
N GLN A 194 10.93 -3.90 25.39
CA GLN A 194 10.86 -2.51 24.92
C GLN A 194 9.53 -1.91 25.32
N ASN A 195 9.52 -1.00 26.25
CA ASN A 195 8.31 -0.31 26.72
C ASN A 195 7.95 0.84 25.76
N GLY A 196 7.36 0.52 24.59
CA GLY A 196 7.01 1.47 23.53
C GLY A 196 8.18 1.97 22.69
N THR A 197 9.41 1.61 23.01
CA THR A 197 10.59 2.04 22.24
C THR A 197 10.85 1.12 21.04
N PRO A 198 11.57 1.60 20.01
CA PRO A 198 11.84 0.83 18.79
C PRO A 198 12.63 -0.45 19.03
N ILE A 199 12.33 -1.47 18.25
CA ILE A 199 12.92 -2.81 18.33
C ILE A 199 13.84 -3.01 17.12
N PHE A 200 15.06 -3.48 17.35
CA PHE A 200 16.05 -3.68 16.29
C PHE A 200 15.69 -4.83 15.36
N SER A 201 15.87 -4.61 14.04
CA SER A 201 15.71 -5.60 12.97
C SER A 201 17.03 -5.79 12.22
N PRO A 202 17.70 -6.94 12.35
CA PRO A 202 18.90 -7.24 11.57
C PRO A 202 18.67 -7.24 10.06
N PHE A 203 17.47 -7.60 9.62
CA PHE A 203 17.12 -7.61 8.20
C PHE A 203 17.34 -6.26 7.53
N LEU A 204 16.85 -5.18 8.15
CA LEU A 204 17.00 -3.83 7.61
C LEU A 204 18.46 -3.44 7.42
N GLN A 205 19.33 -3.82 8.38
CA GLN A 205 20.76 -3.57 8.25
C GLN A 205 21.41 -4.41 7.15
N ASN A 206 20.97 -5.66 6.97
CA ASN A 206 21.48 -6.56 5.94
C ASN A 206 20.99 -6.17 4.54
N ALA A 207 19.84 -5.51 4.46
CA ALA A 207 19.24 -5.04 3.20
C ALA A 207 19.78 -3.68 2.73
N LEU A 208 20.81 -3.14 3.39
CA LEU A 208 21.48 -1.94 2.88
C LEU A 208 22.06 -2.26 1.49
N ASN A 209 22.05 -1.29 0.59
CA ASN A 209 21.72 0.13 0.81
C ASN A 209 20.36 0.54 0.20
N ALA A 210 19.59 -0.38 -0.36
CA ALA A 210 18.27 -0.12 -0.92
C ALA A 210 17.21 -0.78 -0.03
N ASN A 211 16.89 -0.15 1.09
CA ASN A 211 15.91 -0.66 2.05
C ASN A 211 14.86 0.39 2.46
N HIS A 212 14.78 1.50 1.75
CA HIS A 212 13.70 2.46 1.87
C HIS A 212 12.39 1.87 1.35
N PHE A 213 11.29 2.07 2.08
CA PHE A 213 9.99 1.46 1.80
C PHE A 213 10.09 -0.06 1.57
N PRO A 214 10.57 -0.85 2.55
CA PRO A 214 10.56 -2.31 2.44
C PRO A 214 9.13 -2.82 2.25
N PHE A 215 8.93 -3.85 1.43
CA PHE A 215 7.63 -4.51 1.35
C PHE A 215 7.32 -5.25 2.65
N LEU A 216 6.11 -5.05 3.18
CA LEU A 216 5.66 -5.56 4.46
C LEU A 216 4.22 -6.07 4.31
N ILE A 217 4.03 -7.40 4.29
CA ILE A 217 2.73 -8.03 4.04
C ILE A 217 2.42 -9.04 5.13
N GLN A 218 1.32 -8.85 5.87
CA GLN A 218 0.85 -9.82 6.86
C GLN A 218 0.33 -11.10 6.16
N LEU A 219 0.73 -12.25 6.69
CA LEU A 219 0.37 -13.58 6.19
C LEU A 219 -0.74 -14.22 7.03
N PRO A 220 -1.50 -15.19 6.46
CA PRO A 220 -2.59 -15.88 7.17
C PRO A 220 -2.19 -16.62 8.44
N ASP A 221 -0.93 -16.98 8.61
CA ASP A 221 -0.39 -17.59 9.83
C ASP A 221 0.02 -16.57 10.92
N GLY A 222 -0.13 -15.27 10.64
CA GLY A 222 0.21 -14.16 11.54
C GLY A 222 1.66 -13.69 11.46
N ASN A 223 2.48 -14.35 10.64
CA ASN A 223 3.81 -13.87 10.30
C ASN A 223 3.72 -12.75 9.23
N PHE A 224 4.87 -12.19 8.88
CA PHE A 224 4.97 -11.19 7.82
C PHE A 224 5.97 -11.64 6.76
N PHE A 225 5.58 -11.49 5.50
CA PHE A 225 6.52 -11.43 4.40
C PHE A 225 7.17 -10.06 4.40
N ILE A 226 8.50 -10.03 4.36
CA ILE A 226 9.29 -8.80 4.26
C ILE A 226 10.26 -8.93 3.10
N ALA A 227 10.36 -7.88 2.27
CA ALA A 227 11.36 -7.85 1.20
C ALA A 227 11.93 -6.44 1.02
N ALA A 228 13.24 -6.36 0.83
CA ALA A 228 13.97 -5.12 0.53
C ALA A 228 15.30 -5.45 -0.15
N ASN A 229 15.80 -4.55 -0.96
CA ASN A 229 16.97 -4.75 -1.80
C ASN A 229 16.79 -5.99 -2.70
N ARG A 230 17.56 -7.05 -2.48
CA ARG A 230 17.45 -8.36 -3.15
C ARG A 230 17.00 -9.47 -2.20
N HIS A 231 16.69 -9.14 -0.96
CA HIS A 231 16.44 -10.09 0.11
C HIS A 231 14.96 -10.17 0.45
N ALA A 232 14.52 -11.38 0.82
CA ALA A 232 13.17 -11.63 1.32
C ALA A 232 13.20 -12.62 2.49
N MET A 233 12.26 -12.48 3.43
CA MET A 233 12.11 -13.40 4.55
C MET A 233 10.68 -13.46 5.06
N ILE A 234 10.40 -14.47 5.88
CA ILE A 234 9.22 -14.54 6.74
C ILE A 234 9.66 -14.21 8.17
N PHE A 235 8.99 -13.25 8.79
CA PHE A 235 9.33 -12.74 10.12
C PHE A 235 8.13 -12.82 11.07
N ASP A 236 8.36 -13.29 12.28
CA ASP A 236 7.39 -13.30 13.39
C ASP A 236 7.67 -12.13 14.33
N PHE A 237 6.85 -11.09 14.25
CA PHE A 237 6.93 -9.93 15.13
C PHE A 237 6.49 -10.21 16.57
N LYS A 238 5.69 -11.26 16.83
CA LYS A 238 5.28 -11.65 18.19
C LYS A 238 6.44 -12.20 19.01
N THR A 239 7.30 -12.96 18.35
CA THR A 239 8.50 -13.55 19.00
C THR A 239 9.78 -12.82 18.64
N ASN A 240 9.73 -11.79 17.80
CA ASN A 240 10.88 -11.05 17.26
C ASN A 240 11.92 -11.96 16.62
N ARG A 241 11.46 -12.84 15.73
CA ARG A 241 12.32 -13.86 15.10
C ARG A 241 12.13 -13.90 13.59
N GLU A 242 13.23 -14.04 12.89
CA GLU A 242 13.24 -14.54 11.53
C GLU A 242 12.81 -16.01 11.54
N VAL A 243 11.66 -16.28 10.90
CA VAL A 243 11.10 -17.64 10.81
C VAL A 243 11.78 -18.41 9.69
N ARG A 244 11.95 -17.74 8.54
CA ARG A 244 12.53 -18.34 7.36
C ARG A 244 13.11 -17.29 6.41
N GLN A 245 14.36 -17.45 6.03
CA GLN A 245 14.93 -16.73 4.92
C GLN A 245 14.39 -17.34 3.61
N LEU A 246 13.96 -16.48 2.70
CA LEU A 246 13.47 -16.86 1.37
C LEU A 246 14.63 -16.76 0.35
N PRO A 247 14.50 -17.40 -0.82
CA PRO A 247 15.42 -17.18 -1.93
C PRO A 247 15.52 -15.70 -2.28
N ASP A 248 16.72 -15.24 -2.59
CA ASP A 248 16.94 -13.87 -3.05
C ASP A 248 16.14 -13.58 -4.34
N ILE A 249 15.85 -12.31 -4.57
CA ILE A 249 15.18 -11.84 -5.77
C ILE A 249 16.03 -12.23 -7.00
N PRO A 250 15.45 -12.93 -7.99
CA PRO A 250 16.18 -13.44 -9.14
C PRO A 250 16.84 -12.35 -9.98
N ASN A 251 17.86 -12.76 -10.75
CA ASN A 251 18.55 -11.93 -11.75
C ASN A 251 19.22 -10.67 -11.20
N GLY A 252 19.44 -10.62 -9.87
CA GLY A 252 20.09 -9.49 -9.21
C GLY A 252 19.23 -8.21 -9.16
N VAL A 253 17.93 -8.32 -9.40
CA VAL A 253 17.02 -7.17 -9.38
C VAL A 253 16.87 -6.63 -7.96
N ILE A 254 17.06 -5.32 -7.80
CA ILE A 254 16.77 -4.55 -6.58
C ILE A 254 15.34 -4.05 -6.69
N ILE A 255 14.55 -4.20 -5.60
CA ILE A 255 13.10 -3.98 -5.62
C ILE A 255 12.62 -2.80 -4.78
N SER A 256 13.46 -2.26 -3.92
CA SER A 256 13.08 -1.16 -3.03
C SER A 256 13.70 0.17 -3.46
N ASN A 257 13.12 1.27 -2.99
CA ASN A 257 13.53 2.61 -3.35
C ASN A 257 15.04 2.83 -3.13
N PRO A 258 15.75 3.50 -4.07
CA PRO A 258 15.27 4.27 -5.22
C PRO A 258 14.99 3.45 -6.50
N LEU A 259 15.16 2.13 -6.49
CA LEU A 259 14.86 1.23 -7.60
C LEU A 259 13.48 0.57 -7.40
N ALA A 260 12.50 1.38 -7.05
CA ALA A 260 11.19 0.96 -6.57
C ALA A 260 10.45 0.05 -7.55
N ALA A 261 10.21 -1.20 -7.15
CA ALA A 261 9.25 -2.12 -7.74
C ALA A 261 7.86 -1.88 -7.14
N GLY A 262 6.84 -2.57 -7.62
CA GLY A 262 5.54 -2.72 -6.96
C GLY A 262 5.35 -4.15 -6.45
N ALA A 263 4.59 -4.32 -5.37
CA ALA A 263 4.27 -5.63 -4.81
C ALA A 263 2.78 -5.79 -4.48
N ALA A 264 2.29 -7.03 -4.54
CA ALA A 264 0.93 -7.36 -4.16
C ALA A 264 0.85 -8.76 -3.50
N LEU A 265 -0.05 -8.91 -2.55
CA LEU A 265 -0.54 -10.21 -2.10
C LEU A 265 -1.66 -10.63 -3.05
N LEU A 266 -1.52 -11.79 -3.70
CA LEU A 266 -2.56 -12.33 -4.57
C LEU A 266 -3.81 -12.69 -3.76
N PRO A 267 -5.00 -12.75 -4.40
CA PRO A 267 -6.26 -12.95 -3.69
C PRO A 267 -6.26 -14.17 -2.76
N LEU A 268 -6.64 -13.95 -1.51
CA LEU A 268 -6.87 -15.00 -0.52
C LEU A 268 -8.34 -15.42 -0.60
N THR A 269 -8.62 -16.66 -1.00
CA THR A 269 -10.00 -17.11 -1.21
C THR A 269 -10.24 -18.49 -0.57
N PRO A 270 -11.51 -18.87 -0.30
CA PRO A 270 -11.83 -20.22 0.14
C PRO A 270 -11.35 -21.30 -0.84
N GLU A 271 -11.35 -21.00 -2.15
CA GLU A 271 -10.97 -21.94 -3.21
C GLU A 271 -9.48 -22.27 -3.21
N ASN A 272 -8.62 -21.34 -2.74
CA ASN A 272 -7.18 -21.58 -2.58
C ASN A 272 -6.79 -21.84 -1.12
N ASP A 273 -7.78 -22.13 -0.24
CA ASP A 273 -7.57 -22.33 1.21
C ASP A 273 -6.81 -21.17 1.86
N TYR A 274 -7.06 -19.94 1.39
CA TYR A 274 -6.37 -18.71 1.81
C TYR A 274 -4.84 -18.81 1.75
N THR A 275 -4.31 -19.63 0.84
CA THR A 275 -2.87 -19.82 0.67
C THR A 275 -2.22 -18.52 0.17
N PRO A 276 -1.25 -17.95 0.90
CA PRO A 276 -0.61 -16.71 0.50
C PRO A 276 0.35 -16.91 -0.67
N GLU A 277 0.22 -16.05 -1.65
CA GLU A 277 1.15 -15.94 -2.77
C GLU A 277 1.48 -14.47 -2.98
N VAL A 278 2.77 -14.12 -2.99
CA VAL A 278 3.25 -12.77 -3.19
C VAL A 278 3.77 -12.58 -4.61
N MET A 279 3.58 -11.36 -5.14
CA MET A 279 4.03 -10.94 -6.46
C MET A 279 4.83 -9.64 -6.33
N ILE A 280 5.94 -9.52 -7.04
CA ILE A 280 6.76 -8.30 -7.11
C ILE A 280 7.14 -8.05 -8.57
N CYS A 281 6.93 -6.84 -9.07
CA CYS A 281 7.17 -6.47 -10.46
C CYS A 281 8.02 -5.21 -10.59
N GLY A 282 8.97 -5.20 -11.51
CA GLY A 282 9.80 -4.03 -11.79
C GLY A 282 11.10 -4.02 -10.99
N GLY A 283 11.58 -2.82 -10.67
CA GLY A 283 12.90 -2.62 -10.08
C GLY A 283 14.02 -2.55 -11.12
N SER A 284 15.27 -2.82 -10.73
CA SER A 284 16.42 -2.88 -11.68
C SER A 284 17.50 -3.82 -11.21
N ASN A 285 18.23 -4.41 -12.16
CA ASN A 285 19.43 -5.19 -11.92
C ASN A 285 20.73 -4.39 -12.09
N ILE A 286 20.68 -3.10 -11.84
CA ILE A 286 21.85 -2.21 -11.82
C ILE A 286 22.97 -2.83 -10.97
N THR A 287 24.20 -2.76 -11.43
CA THR A 287 25.32 -3.38 -10.72
C THR A 287 25.63 -2.69 -9.40
N ASP A 288 26.18 -3.43 -8.44
CA ASP A 288 26.56 -2.90 -7.13
C ASP A 288 27.56 -1.75 -7.21
N ASP A 289 28.37 -1.67 -8.27
CA ASP A 289 29.32 -0.58 -8.50
C ASP A 289 28.61 0.74 -8.81
N LEU A 290 27.50 0.71 -9.56
CA LEU A 290 26.63 1.87 -9.78
C LEU A 290 25.83 2.20 -8.52
N PHE A 291 25.54 1.17 -7.72
CA PHE A 291 24.75 1.26 -6.51
C PHE A 291 25.57 1.47 -5.23
N ASN A 292 26.88 1.28 -5.25
CA ASN A 292 27.80 1.58 -4.14
C ASN A 292 27.97 3.09 -3.91
N PHE A 293 26.88 3.84 -4.20
CA PHE A 293 26.57 5.05 -3.52
C PHE A 293 27.24 6.30 -3.96
N ARG A 294 27.22 6.35 -5.23
CA ARG A 294 27.44 7.62 -5.87
C ARG A 294 26.20 7.88 -6.71
N ALA A 295 25.24 8.61 -6.14
CA ALA A 295 24.15 9.21 -6.92
C ALA A 295 24.67 9.93 -8.18
N ASP A 296 25.97 10.36 -8.14
CA ASP A 296 26.69 10.99 -9.24
C ASP A 296 27.10 10.02 -10.37
N VAL A 297 26.76 8.73 -10.31
CA VAL A 297 26.99 7.76 -11.42
C VAL A 297 25.72 7.08 -11.92
N ALA A 298 24.59 7.22 -11.21
CA ALA A 298 23.30 6.79 -11.73
C ALA A 298 22.86 7.69 -12.89
N SER A 299 22.11 7.14 -13.85
CA SER A 299 21.64 7.85 -15.04
C SER A 299 20.12 7.78 -15.12
N SER A 300 19.49 8.83 -15.64
CA SER A 300 18.08 8.83 -16.01
C SER A 300 17.76 7.78 -17.10
N GLN A 301 18.78 7.24 -17.76
CA GLN A 301 18.67 6.21 -18.80
C GLN A 301 18.96 4.79 -18.28
N THR A 302 19.15 4.59 -16.97
CA THR A 302 19.33 3.26 -16.38
C THR A 302 18.08 2.42 -16.63
N PRO A 303 18.17 1.22 -17.29
CA PRO A 303 16.98 0.46 -17.62
C PRO A 303 16.23 -0.08 -16.40
N ALA A 304 14.91 0.04 -16.40
CA ALA A 304 14.04 -0.69 -15.50
C ALA A 304 13.95 -2.17 -15.89
N SER A 305 13.73 -3.04 -14.91
CA SER A 305 13.44 -4.45 -15.15
C SER A 305 11.99 -4.66 -15.58
N ASP A 306 11.77 -5.53 -16.55
CA ASP A 306 10.46 -6.04 -16.92
C ASP A 306 10.06 -7.28 -16.10
N GLN A 307 10.92 -7.73 -15.18
CA GLN A 307 10.71 -8.91 -14.37
C GLN A 307 9.51 -8.73 -13.45
N CYS A 308 8.60 -9.71 -13.47
CA CYS A 308 7.65 -10.00 -12.42
C CYS A 308 7.96 -11.36 -11.81
N ILE A 309 7.96 -11.44 -10.51
CA ILE A 309 8.18 -12.69 -9.78
C ILE A 309 7.00 -12.98 -8.87
N ARG A 310 6.71 -14.26 -8.69
CA ARG A 310 5.70 -14.70 -7.72
C ARG A 310 6.15 -15.94 -6.95
N MET A 311 5.67 -16.10 -5.72
CA MET A 311 5.98 -17.24 -4.88
C MET A 311 4.81 -17.56 -3.98
N LYS A 312 4.35 -18.82 -4.00
CA LYS A 312 3.48 -19.36 -2.94
C LYS A 312 4.29 -19.55 -1.68
N LEU A 313 3.83 -18.96 -0.58
CA LEU A 313 4.53 -19.03 0.71
C LEU A 313 4.15 -20.30 1.51
N THR A 314 4.20 -21.44 0.83
CA THR A 314 4.12 -22.79 1.39
C THR A 314 5.51 -23.44 1.37
N ASP A 315 5.70 -24.53 2.12
CA ASP A 315 6.98 -25.25 2.11
C ASP A 315 7.38 -25.70 0.69
N GLU A 316 6.41 -26.20 -0.09
CA GLU A 316 6.63 -26.60 -1.48
C GLU A 316 6.93 -25.40 -2.39
N GLY A 317 6.14 -24.34 -2.29
CA GLY A 317 6.32 -23.16 -3.13
C GLY A 317 7.66 -22.46 -2.86
N ILE A 318 8.07 -22.36 -1.59
CA ILE A 318 9.38 -21.80 -1.22
C ILE A 318 10.53 -22.71 -1.69
N ALA A 319 10.36 -24.04 -1.64
CA ALA A 319 11.37 -24.97 -2.16
C ALA A 319 11.52 -24.88 -3.68
N ASN A 320 10.44 -24.56 -4.41
CA ASN A 320 10.45 -24.33 -5.86
C ASN A 320 11.08 -22.97 -6.23
N GLY A 321 11.11 -22.02 -5.28
CA GLY A 321 11.63 -20.66 -5.50
C GLY A 321 10.68 -19.74 -6.26
N TRP A 322 11.21 -18.62 -6.77
CA TRP A 322 10.46 -17.62 -7.52
C TRP A 322 10.10 -18.11 -8.92
N GLU A 323 8.83 -18.04 -9.27
CA GLU A 323 8.39 -18.12 -10.68
C GLU A 323 8.64 -16.74 -11.31
N VAL A 324 9.33 -16.71 -12.45
CA VAL A 324 9.71 -15.47 -13.14
C VAL A 324 8.91 -15.34 -14.42
N GLU A 325 8.25 -14.20 -14.59
CA GLU A 325 7.55 -13.79 -15.80
C GLU A 325 7.98 -12.37 -16.19
N HIS A 326 7.53 -11.87 -17.34
CA HIS A 326 7.92 -10.57 -17.85
C HIS A 326 6.71 -9.70 -18.15
N MET A 327 6.74 -8.46 -17.66
CA MET A 327 5.80 -7.40 -18.06
C MET A 327 6.00 -7.06 -19.54
N PRO A 328 5.00 -6.45 -20.19
CA PRO A 328 5.15 -5.96 -21.57
C PRO A 328 6.28 -4.94 -21.75
N GLU A 329 6.64 -4.22 -20.69
CA GLU A 329 7.75 -3.25 -20.64
C GLU A 329 8.32 -3.16 -19.22
N GLY A 330 9.59 -2.81 -19.10
CA GLY A 330 10.24 -2.58 -17.80
C GLY A 330 9.67 -1.34 -17.10
N ARG A 331 9.56 -1.38 -15.75
CA ARG A 331 9.03 -0.26 -14.96
C ARG A 331 9.73 -0.10 -13.64
N PHE A 332 10.06 1.15 -13.29
CA PHE A 332 10.24 1.62 -11.93
C PHE A 332 8.95 2.27 -11.43
N MET A 333 8.77 2.33 -10.10
CA MET A 333 7.66 3.05 -9.48
C MET A 333 6.29 2.61 -10.03
N VAL A 334 6.18 1.32 -10.34
CA VAL A 334 4.94 0.72 -10.83
C VAL A 334 3.96 0.53 -9.69
N GLU A 335 2.71 0.94 -9.89
CA GLU A 335 1.62 0.66 -8.95
C GLU A 335 0.89 -0.62 -9.37
N LEU A 336 0.79 -1.58 -8.45
CA LEU A 336 0.01 -2.80 -8.59
C LEU A 336 -1.32 -2.63 -7.87
N VAL A 337 -2.43 -2.54 -8.62
CA VAL A 337 -3.75 -2.34 -8.05
C VAL A 337 -4.62 -3.58 -8.23
N LEU A 338 -5.01 -4.20 -7.11
CA LEU A 338 -5.95 -5.32 -7.08
C LEU A 338 -7.34 -4.87 -7.53
N LEU A 339 -7.96 -5.69 -8.37
CA LEU A 339 -9.35 -5.51 -8.83
C LEU A 339 -10.30 -6.47 -8.10
N PRO A 340 -11.58 -6.12 -7.96
CA PRO A 340 -12.56 -7.00 -7.29
C PRO A 340 -12.73 -8.37 -7.96
N ASP A 341 -12.42 -8.49 -9.24
CA ASP A 341 -12.46 -9.76 -9.99
C ASP A 341 -11.18 -10.62 -9.83
N GLY A 342 -10.26 -10.19 -8.98
CA GLY A 342 -9.03 -10.91 -8.63
C GLY A 342 -7.84 -10.66 -9.55
N ARG A 343 -8.00 -9.86 -10.61
CA ARG A 343 -6.89 -9.44 -11.47
C ARG A 343 -6.14 -8.25 -10.87
N ILE A 344 -4.99 -7.92 -11.46
CA ILE A 344 -4.14 -6.81 -11.03
C ILE A 344 -3.86 -5.92 -12.23
N THR A 345 -4.03 -4.60 -12.07
CA THR A 345 -3.53 -3.62 -13.03
C THR A 345 -2.16 -3.13 -12.61
N LEU A 346 -1.28 -2.94 -13.59
CA LEU A 346 0.03 -2.33 -13.46
C LEU A 346 -0.03 -0.99 -14.19
N VAL A 347 0.12 0.09 -13.44
CA VAL A 347 0.00 1.46 -13.95
C VAL A 347 1.18 2.32 -13.46
N ASN A 348 1.34 3.50 -14.04
CA ASN A 348 2.37 4.46 -13.67
C ASN A 348 3.81 3.95 -13.90
N GLY A 349 4.78 4.77 -13.55
CA GLY A 349 6.19 4.45 -13.53
C GLY A 349 6.95 4.87 -14.79
N ALA A 350 8.23 4.54 -14.79
CA ALA A 350 9.19 4.88 -15.84
C ALA A 350 9.94 3.63 -16.33
N GLN A 351 10.32 3.63 -17.61
CA GLN A 351 11.09 2.55 -18.20
C GLN A 351 12.60 2.68 -17.94
N THR A 352 13.05 3.89 -17.58
CA THR A 352 14.46 4.15 -17.26
C THR A 352 14.61 5.11 -16.09
N GLY A 353 15.78 5.08 -15.44
CA GLY A 353 16.18 5.98 -14.37
C GLY A 353 16.16 5.36 -12.99
N ILE A 354 15.84 6.18 -12.00
CA ILE A 354 15.61 5.82 -10.60
C ILE A 354 14.56 6.77 -9.99
N SER A 355 14.05 6.46 -8.81
CA SER A 355 13.17 7.37 -8.05
C SER A 355 13.91 8.64 -7.59
N GLY A 356 13.18 9.75 -7.45
CA GLY A 356 13.73 11.01 -6.95
C GLY A 356 13.97 12.06 -8.02
N TRP A 357 14.74 13.09 -7.66
CA TRP A 357 15.12 14.22 -8.52
C TRP A 357 16.55 14.67 -8.26
N ASN A 358 17.17 15.33 -9.26
CA ASN A 358 18.50 15.96 -9.20
C ASN A 358 19.62 15.09 -8.56
N SER A 359 19.50 13.77 -8.64
CA SER A 359 20.43 12.81 -8.00
C SER A 359 21.10 11.87 -9.00
N VAL A 360 20.97 12.15 -10.30
CA VAL A 360 21.62 11.41 -11.39
C VAL A 360 22.50 12.34 -12.21
N ILE A 361 23.37 11.77 -13.05
CA ILE A 361 24.33 12.55 -13.85
C ILE A 361 23.67 13.34 -14.98
N ASP A 362 22.47 12.95 -15.41
CA ASP A 362 21.76 13.43 -16.60
C ASP A 362 20.25 13.53 -16.34
N PRO A 363 19.80 14.31 -15.35
CA PRO A 363 18.37 14.42 -15.05
C PRO A 363 17.61 15.03 -16.24
N ILE A 364 16.35 14.65 -16.40
CA ILE A 364 15.44 15.24 -17.40
C ILE A 364 14.59 16.32 -16.70
N GLY A 365 14.91 17.59 -16.95
CA GLY A 365 14.48 18.64 -16.03
C GLY A 365 15.12 18.39 -14.67
N GLU A 366 14.31 18.13 -13.64
CA GLU A 366 14.80 17.67 -12.34
C GLU A 366 14.66 16.15 -12.13
N SER A 367 13.88 15.46 -12.98
CA SER A 367 13.56 14.04 -12.82
C SER A 367 14.79 13.14 -12.95
N ASN A 368 14.93 12.21 -12.01
CA ASN A 368 15.92 11.13 -12.09
C ASN A 368 15.49 10.00 -13.06
N ALA A 369 14.27 10.04 -13.59
CA ALA A 369 13.69 9.02 -14.46
C ALA A 369 13.23 9.60 -15.78
N ASP A 370 13.20 8.76 -16.82
CA ASP A 370 12.77 9.10 -18.18
C ASP A 370 11.90 7.97 -18.76
N HIS A 371 11.37 8.20 -19.96
CA HIS A 371 10.52 7.23 -20.67
C HIS A 371 9.33 6.77 -19.83
N PRO A 372 8.36 7.66 -19.54
CA PRO A 372 7.14 7.31 -18.79
C PRO A 372 6.40 6.12 -19.40
N ALA A 373 5.92 5.21 -18.56
CA ALA A 373 5.13 4.06 -18.97
C ALA A 373 3.65 4.46 -19.09
N PHE A 374 3.22 4.88 -20.26
CA PHE A 374 1.89 5.42 -20.50
C PHE A 374 0.79 4.36 -20.64
N THR A 375 1.14 3.13 -21.03
CA THR A 375 0.17 2.07 -21.30
C THR A 375 0.01 1.16 -20.10
N PRO A 376 -1.19 1.05 -19.51
CA PRO A 376 -1.44 0.09 -18.44
C PRO A 376 -1.23 -1.36 -18.90
N ALA A 377 -0.85 -2.23 -17.97
CA ALA A 377 -0.88 -3.67 -18.18
C ALA A 377 -1.87 -4.32 -17.20
N LEU A 378 -2.45 -5.44 -17.62
CA LEU A 378 -3.30 -6.29 -16.81
C LEU A 378 -2.59 -7.61 -16.55
N TYR A 379 -2.64 -8.07 -15.31
CA TYR A 379 -2.16 -9.38 -14.90
C TYR A 379 -3.35 -10.23 -14.41
N ASP A 380 -3.52 -11.40 -15.02
CA ASP A 380 -4.48 -12.42 -14.60
C ASP A 380 -3.75 -13.56 -13.89
N PRO A 381 -3.81 -13.65 -12.54
CA PRO A 381 -3.08 -14.70 -11.81
C PRO A 381 -3.57 -16.12 -12.11
N LEU A 382 -4.77 -16.28 -12.69
CA LEU A 382 -5.38 -17.57 -13.00
C LEU A 382 -5.12 -18.03 -14.45
N ALA A 383 -4.60 -17.15 -15.31
CA ALA A 383 -4.22 -17.52 -16.66
C ALA A 383 -2.98 -18.45 -16.66
N PRO A 384 -2.77 -19.25 -17.70
CA PRO A 384 -1.58 -20.08 -17.83
C PRO A 384 -0.28 -19.26 -17.79
N PRO A 385 0.84 -19.84 -17.31
CA PRO A 385 2.14 -19.20 -17.37
C PRO A 385 2.46 -18.73 -18.79
N GLY A 386 2.95 -17.48 -18.92
CA GLY A 386 3.25 -16.84 -20.18
C GLY A 386 2.05 -16.20 -20.90
N GLU A 387 0.82 -16.37 -20.38
CA GLU A 387 -0.41 -15.75 -20.92
C GLU A 387 -1.07 -14.79 -19.90
N ARG A 388 -0.42 -14.53 -18.75
CA ARG A 388 -0.98 -13.74 -17.66
C ARG A 388 -0.96 -12.24 -17.91
N PHE A 389 -0.03 -11.75 -18.71
CA PHE A 389 0.08 -10.32 -19.00
C PHE A 389 -0.65 -9.92 -20.29
N THR A 390 -1.38 -8.81 -20.22
CA THR A 390 -2.01 -8.16 -21.38
C THR A 390 -1.69 -6.67 -21.33
N SER A 391 -1.12 -6.12 -22.40
CA SER A 391 -0.96 -4.67 -22.56
C SER A 391 -2.31 -4.05 -22.97
N LEU A 392 -2.76 -3.02 -22.24
CA LEU A 392 -4.04 -2.35 -22.47
C LEU A 392 -3.87 -1.17 -23.44
N THR A 393 -3.45 -1.47 -24.67
CA THR A 393 -3.09 -0.46 -25.68
C THR A 393 -4.23 0.47 -26.10
N GLU A 394 -5.48 0.11 -25.79
CA GLU A 394 -6.67 0.93 -26.05
C GLU A 394 -6.86 2.09 -25.06
N VAL A 395 -6.12 2.10 -23.94
CA VAL A 395 -6.25 3.09 -22.86
C VAL A 395 -4.88 3.69 -22.46
N THR A 396 -4.12 4.11 -23.45
CA THR A 396 -2.84 4.79 -23.22
C THR A 396 -3.07 6.20 -22.70
N SER A 397 -2.41 6.57 -21.57
CA SER A 397 -2.41 7.92 -21.02
C SER A 397 -1.49 8.85 -21.82
N ASP A 398 -1.67 10.15 -21.68
CA ASP A 398 -0.74 11.20 -22.13
C ASP A 398 -0.09 11.93 -20.94
N ILE A 399 -0.34 11.47 -19.71
CA ILE A 399 0.21 12.02 -18.47
C ILE A 399 1.40 11.18 -18.02
N ALA A 400 2.57 11.82 -17.90
CA ALA A 400 3.75 11.19 -17.30
C ALA A 400 3.55 11.04 -15.79
N ARG A 401 3.40 9.79 -15.31
CA ARG A 401 3.27 9.50 -13.87
C ARG A 401 4.52 8.79 -13.39
N LEU A 402 5.49 9.62 -13.02
CA LEU A 402 6.81 9.21 -12.55
C LEU A 402 6.88 9.20 -11.01
N TYR A 403 7.96 9.70 -10.44
CA TYR A 403 8.16 9.77 -9.00
C TYR A 403 7.05 10.59 -8.32
N HIS A 404 6.57 10.14 -7.15
CA HIS A 404 5.44 10.70 -6.43
C HIS A 404 4.11 10.60 -7.19
N SER A 405 3.93 9.58 -8.02
CA SER A 405 2.61 9.20 -8.53
C SER A 405 2.03 8.05 -7.71
N THR A 406 0.72 7.96 -7.69
CA THR A 406 -0.04 6.94 -6.96
C THR A 406 -1.23 6.44 -7.77
N ALA A 407 -1.68 5.22 -7.45
CA ALA A 407 -2.94 4.69 -7.96
C ALA A 407 -3.62 3.82 -6.90
N THR A 408 -4.95 3.86 -6.85
CA THR A 408 -5.73 3.01 -5.94
C THR A 408 -7.09 2.65 -6.51
N LEU A 409 -7.65 1.53 -6.04
CA LEU A 409 -9.03 1.15 -6.35
C LEU A 409 -10.00 2.09 -5.61
N THR A 410 -11.07 2.49 -6.28
CA THR A 410 -12.15 3.26 -5.64
C THR A 410 -13.33 2.37 -5.24
N PRO A 411 -14.22 2.81 -4.33
CA PRO A 411 -15.45 2.07 -4.01
C PRO A 411 -16.32 1.77 -5.22
N ASN A 412 -16.23 2.60 -6.27
CA ASN A 412 -16.91 2.35 -7.54
C ASN A 412 -16.25 1.23 -8.37
N ALA A 413 -15.16 0.63 -7.89
CA ALA A 413 -14.38 -0.39 -8.61
C ALA A 413 -13.68 0.12 -9.89
N SER A 414 -13.53 1.44 -10.07
CA SER A 414 -12.58 2.05 -11.01
C SER A 414 -11.25 2.32 -10.30
N ILE A 415 -10.20 2.58 -11.07
CA ILE A 415 -8.89 2.92 -10.52
C ILE A 415 -8.69 4.42 -10.67
N LEU A 416 -8.34 5.08 -9.59
CA LEU A 416 -7.90 6.48 -9.57
C LEU A 416 -6.38 6.52 -9.73
N LEU A 417 -5.90 7.24 -10.77
CA LEU A 417 -4.50 7.55 -10.97
C LEU A 417 -4.29 9.04 -10.68
N ALA A 418 -3.30 9.36 -9.89
CA ALA A 418 -3.05 10.72 -9.42
C ALA A 418 -1.55 10.99 -9.22
N GLY A 419 -1.19 12.26 -9.09
CA GLY A 419 0.17 12.69 -8.78
C GLY A 419 1.17 12.45 -9.90
N SER A 420 2.31 12.79 -9.66
CA SER A 420 3.66 12.77 -10.24
C SER A 420 4.30 14.12 -9.97
N ASN A 421 5.37 14.13 -9.21
CA ASN A 421 6.17 15.32 -8.97
C ASN A 421 7.63 14.94 -8.76
N PRO A 422 8.37 14.68 -9.83
CA PRO A 422 9.80 14.36 -9.77
C PRO A 422 10.64 15.64 -9.64
N ASN A 423 10.16 16.66 -8.91
CA ASN A 423 10.77 17.97 -8.79
C ASN A 423 10.94 18.38 -7.32
N VAL A 424 11.87 19.30 -7.06
CA VAL A 424 12.11 19.87 -5.71
C VAL A 424 10.90 20.66 -5.21
N ASP A 425 10.29 21.45 -6.10
CA ASP A 425 9.13 22.28 -5.84
C ASP A 425 8.13 22.14 -7.00
N VAL A 426 7.08 22.94 -7.02
CA VAL A 426 6.13 22.96 -8.14
C VAL A 426 6.83 23.40 -9.42
N GLU A 427 6.74 22.59 -10.45
CA GLU A 427 7.36 22.77 -11.76
C GLU A 427 6.31 22.68 -12.87
N THR A 428 6.54 23.41 -13.98
CA THR A 428 5.61 23.50 -15.11
C THR A 428 6.22 23.12 -16.46
N HIS A 429 7.48 22.71 -16.50
CA HIS A 429 8.23 22.39 -17.72
C HIS A 429 8.35 20.87 -17.95
N GLU A 430 9.56 20.35 -17.92
CA GLU A 430 9.82 18.93 -18.12
C GLU A 430 9.28 18.11 -16.94
N PHE A 431 8.39 17.15 -17.21
CA PHE A 431 7.69 16.36 -16.19
C PHE A 431 7.12 17.24 -15.07
N PRO A 432 6.13 18.10 -15.41
CA PRO A 432 5.58 19.06 -14.46
C PRO A 432 4.93 18.39 -13.25
N THR A 433 4.79 19.14 -12.17
CA THR A 433 3.97 18.75 -11.03
C THR A 433 2.55 18.44 -11.50
N GLU A 434 2.08 17.23 -11.29
CA GLU A 434 0.83 16.75 -11.88
C GLU A 434 -0.31 16.75 -10.86
N TYR A 435 -1.36 17.48 -11.20
CA TYR A 435 -2.58 17.58 -10.39
C TYR A 435 -3.80 16.95 -11.07
N ARG A 436 -3.74 16.65 -12.38
CA ARG A 436 -4.86 16.05 -13.10
C ARG A 436 -5.11 14.63 -12.60
N LEU A 437 -6.40 14.29 -12.50
CA LEU A 437 -6.86 12.97 -12.11
C LEU A 437 -7.27 12.18 -13.34
N GLU A 438 -6.92 10.89 -13.39
CA GLU A 438 -7.40 9.95 -14.39
C GLU A 438 -8.14 8.80 -13.73
N TRP A 439 -9.18 8.33 -14.41
CA TRP A 439 -10.07 7.25 -13.98
C TRP A 439 -9.97 6.13 -14.99
N LEU A 440 -9.26 5.07 -14.63
CA LEU A 440 -9.16 3.86 -15.44
C LEU A 440 -10.27 2.90 -15.03
N SER A 441 -11.17 2.62 -15.97
CA SER A 441 -12.38 1.82 -15.73
C SER A 441 -12.29 0.47 -16.43
N PRO A 442 -12.31 -0.64 -15.68
CA PRO A 442 -12.34 -1.99 -16.24
C PRO A 442 -13.63 -2.31 -17.00
N PRO A 443 -13.62 -3.32 -17.88
CA PRO A 443 -14.77 -3.73 -18.70
C PRO A 443 -16.05 -3.99 -17.92
N TYR A 444 -15.96 -4.53 -16.70
CA TYR A 444 -17.12 -4.81 -15.85
C TYR A 444 -17.93 -3.55 -15.50
N MET A 445 -17.35 -2.36 -15.62
CA MET A 445 -18.06 -1.09 -15.38
C MET A 445 -19.14 -0.80 -16.42
N GLN A 446 -19.11 -1.49 -17.58
CA GLN A 446 -20.09 -1.34 -18.67
C GLN A 446 -21.28 -2.31 -18.56
N HIS A 447 -21.25 -3.20 -17.58
CA HIS A 447 -22.31 -4.18 -17.35
C HIS A 447 -23.31 -3.72 -16.29
N THR A 448 -24.50 -4.31 -16.31
CA THR A 448 -25.45 -4.16 -15.21
C THR A 448 -24.84 -4.75 -13.95
N ARG A 449 -24.63 -3.92 -12.95
CA ARG A 449 -23.98 -4.30 -11.70
C ARG A 449 -25.00 -4.83 -10.70
N PRO A 450 -24.67 -5.85 -9.88
CA PRO A 450 -25.50 -6.22 -8.75
C PRO A 450 -25.56 -5.08 -7.74
N THR A 451 -26.67 -5.02 -6.99
CA THR A 451 -26.78 -4.14 -5.82
C THR A 451 -27.19 -4.94 -4.61
N TYR A 452 -26.88 -4.43 -3.43
CA TYR A 452 -27.23 -5.08 -2.17
C TYR A 452 -27.49 -4.05 -1.07
N THR A 453 -28.17 -4.50 -0.01
CA THR A 453 -28.40 -3.75 1.24
C THR A 453 -28.25 -4.69 2.43
N GLY A 454 -28.25 -4.12 3.65
CA GLY A 454 -28.17 -4.93 4.86
C GLY A 454 -26.75 -5.18 5.38
N LEU A 455 -25.71 -4.54 4.80
CA LEU A 455 -24.36 -4.60 5.35
C LEU A 455 -24.30 -3.85 6.69
N PRO A 456 -23.90 -4.52 7.80
CA PRO A 456 -23.76 -3.84 9.09
C PRO A 456 -22.50 -2.95 9.11
N ALA A 457 -22.47 -1.98 10.03
CA ALA A 457 -21.31 -1.10 10.23
C ALA A 457 -20.05 -1.86 10.69
N THR A 458 -20.23 -3.02 11.36
CA THR A 458 -19.15 -3.93 11.77
C THR A 458 -19.49 -5.35 11.35
N PHE A 459 -18.48 -6.11 10.91
CA PHE A 459 -18.62 -7.48 10.45
C PHE A 459 -17.52 -8.35 11.07
N ASP A 460 -17.89 -9.18 12.04
CA ASP A 460 -16.95 -9.94 12.86
C ASP A 460 -16.50 -11.25 12.18
N TYR A 461 -15.38 -11.79 12.64
CA TYR A 461 -14.78 -13.03 12.14
C TYR A 461 -15.71 -14.22 12.35
N ASN A 462 -15.81 -15.06 11.32
CA ASN A 462 -16.68 -16.26 11.30
C ASN A 462 -18.16 -16.00 11.65
N SER A 463 -18.59 -14.76 11.74
CA SER A 463 -20.01 -14.42 11.91
C SER A 463 -20.73 -14.48 10.56
N GLU A 464 -22.04 -14.68 10.57
CA GLU A 464 -22.87 -14.68 9.38
C GLU A 464 -23.72 -13.42 9.32
N ILE A 465 -23.77 -12.81 8.13
CA ILE A 465 -24.69 -11.73 7.79
C ILE A 465 -25.54 -12.16 6.59
N THR A 466 -26.71 -11.57 6.46
CA THR A 466 -27.58 -11.77 5.28
C THR A 466 -27.76 -10.43 4.57
N LEU A 467 -27.38 -10.38 3.29
CA LEU A 467 -27.55 -9.26 2.41
C LEU A 467 -28.78 -9.47 1.54
N ASP A 468 -29.64 -8.49 1.43
CA ASP A 468 -30.70 -8.47 0.41
C ASP A 468 -30.05 -8.06 -0.92
N VAL A 469 -30.14 -8.91 -1.94
CA VAL A 469 -29.42 -8.71 -3.21
C VAL A 469 -30.39 -8.54 -4.36
N ASN A 470 -30.03 -7.62 -5.29
CA ASN A 470 -30.68 -7.50 -6.59
C ASN A 470 -29.65 -7.83 -7.67
N LEU A 471 -29.81 -8.98 -8.30
CA LEU A 471 -28.85 -9.56 -9.23
C LEU A 471 -29.26 -9.31 -10.68
N PRO A 472 -28.31 -9.07 -11.60
CA PRO A 472 -28.56 -9.02 -13.03
C PRO A 472 -29.22 -10.31 -13.53
N GLU A 473 -30.14 -10.18 -14.51
CA GLU A 473 -30.81 -11.32 -15.10
C GLU A 473 -29.80 -12.26 -15.80
N GLY A 474 -29.96 -13.57 -15.59
CA GLY A 474 -29.11 -14.60 -16.19
C GLY A 474 -27.77 -14.84 -15.49
N GLY A 475 -27.40 -14.04 -14.49
CA GLY A 475 -26.15 -14.22 -13.74
C GLY A 475 -26.05 -15.59 -13.07
N GLN A 476 -24.91 -16.28 -13.22
CA GLN A 476 -24.75 -17.67 -12.80
C GLN A 476 -24.03 -17.79 -11.45
N ARG A 477 -22.84 -17.19 -11.34
CA ARG A 477 -22.01 -17.26 -10.14
C ARG A 477 -22.15 -15.99 -9.31
N VAL A 478 -22.50 -16.15 -8.06
CA VAL A 478 -22.57 -15.04 -7.09
C VAL A 478 -21.55 -15.30 -5.99
N SER A 479 -20.75 -14.32 -5.68
CA SER A 479 -19.74 -14.38 -4.61
C SER A 479 -19.67 -13.05 -3.87
N ALA A 480 -19.07 -13.08 -2.68
CA ALA A 480 -18.76 -11.89 -1.91
C ALA A 480 -17.27 -11.84 -1.60
N ILE A 481 -16.70 -10.65 -1.69
CA ILE A 481 -15.30 -10.39 -1.31
C ILE A 481 -15.24 -9.14 -0.43
N ILE A 482 -14.19 -9.05 0.36
CA ILE A 482 -13.79 -7.81 1.03
C ILE A 482 -12.43 -7.36 0.51
N MET A 483 -12.26 -6.05 0.38
CA MET A 483 -10.99 -5.45 -0.02
C MET A 483 -10.57 -4.35 0.95
N ASP A 484 -9.28 -4.33 1.25
CA ASP A 484 -8.62 -3.19 1.86
C ASP A 484 -8.07 -2.31 0.74
N PHE A 485 -8.37 -1.03 0.74
CA PHE A 485 -7.85 -0.13 -0.28
C PHE A 485 -6.45 0.35 0.06
N GLY A 486 -6.05 0.18 1.31
CA GLY A 486 -4.71 0.44 1.78
C GLY A 486 -4.30 1.91 1.71
N PHE A 487 -3.00 2.09 1.64
CA PHE A 487 -2.35 3.40 1.55
C PHE A 487 -1.23 3.31 0.50
N ALA A 488 -1.34 4.06 -0.59
CA ALA A 488 -0.42 4.02 -1.71
C ALA A 488 0.59 5.17 -1.64
N THR A 489 1.87 4.85 -1.81
CA THR A 489 2.96 5.81 -1.97
C THR A 489 4.19 5.11 -2.58
N HIS A 490 4.94 5.77 -3.46
CA HIS A 490 6.24 5.31 -3.98
C HIS A 490 6.26 3.89 -4.60
N GLY A 491 5.14 3.41 -5.19
CA GLY A 491 5.01 2.04 -5.70
C GLY A 491 4.74 0.99 -4.61
N VAL A 492 4.59 1.41 -3.36
CA VAL A 492 4.22 0.53 -2.24
C VAL A 492 2.78 0.79 -1.84
N HIS A 493 1.95 -0.25 -1.90
CA HIS A 493 0.53 -0.19 -1.54
C HIS A 493 0.30 -0.94 -0.23
N MET A 494 0.53 -0.23 0.89
CA MET A 494 0.45 -0.80 2.24
C MET A 494 -0.96 -1.31 2.52
N ASP A 495 -1.08 -2.46 3.15
CA ASP A 495 -2.31 -3.16 3.53
C ASP A 495 -3.23 -3.59 2.38
N GLN A 496 -2.92 -3.28 1.12
CA GLN A 496 -3.77 -3.69 -0.01
C GLN A 496 -4.01 -5.21 0.02
N ARG A 497 -5.29 -5.61 0.03
CA ARG A 497 -5.67 -7.02 0.19
C ARG A 497 -7.06 -7.29 -0.39
N LEU A 498 -7.22 -8.46 -1.01
CA LEU A 498 -8.52 -9.02 -1.41
C LEU A 498 -8.72 -10.36 -0.68
N VAL A 499 -9.85 -10.49 0.02
CA VAL A 499 -10.24 -11.73 0.68
C VAL A 499 -11.62 -12.16 0.20
N GLY A 500 -11.68 -13.36 -0.41
CA GLY A 500 -12.92 -14.03 -0.75
C GLY A 500 -13.64 -14.53 0.49
N LEU A 501 -14.96 -14.38 0.53
CA LEU A 501 -15.79 -14.81 1.65
C LEU A 501 -16.65 -16.01 1.27
N VAL A 502 -16.81 -16.94 2.19
CA VAL A 502 -17.78 -18.03 2.04
C VAL A 502 -19.16 -17.40 1.94
N SER A 503 -19.89 -17.70 0.87
CA SER A 503 -21.21 -17.12 0.65
C SER A 503 -22.19 -18.14 0.09
N LYS A 504 -23.48 -17.99 0.42
CA LYS A 504 -24.57 -18.86 -0.01
C LYS A 504 -25.77 -18.05 -0.46
N LEU A 505 -26.12 -18.18 -1.74
CA LEU A 505 -27.31 -17.56 -2.31
C LEU A 505 -28.57 -18.38 -1.95
N SER A 506 -29.67 -17.68 -1.61
CA SER A 506 -30.98 -18.29 -1.40
C SER A 506 -31.56 -18.87 -2.70
N ASP A 507 -32.47 -19.86 -2.59
CA ASP A 507 -33.07 -20.51 -3.76
C ASP A 507 -33.88 -19.55 -4.65
N ASP A 508 -34.49 -18.53 -4.05
CA ASP A 508 -35.23 -17.47 -4.75
C ASP A 508 -34.30 -16.33 -5.25
N ARG A 509 -32.98 -16.43 -4.96
CA ARG A 509 -31.94 -15.50 -5.40
C ARG A 509 -32.12 -14.06 -4.92
N THR A 510 -32.80 -13.86 -3.81
CA THR A 510 -33.04 -12.52 -3.22
C THR A 510 -32.14 -12.21 -2.05
N GLN A 511 -31.50 -13.23 -1.45
CA GLN A 511 -30.65 -13.07 -0.27
C GLN A 511 -29.32 -13.80 -0.45
N LEU A 512 -28.24 -13.16 0.00
CA LEU A 512 -26.90 -13.73 0.06
C LEU A 512 -26.43 -13.77 1.52
N THR A 513 -26.31 -14.98 2.06
CA THR A 513 -25.66 -15.19 3.37
C THR A 513 -24.16 -15.18 3.17
N VAL A 514 -23.43 -14.36 3.92
CA VAL A 514 -21.98 -14.18 3.83
C VAL A 514 -21.36 -14.44 5.19
N THR A 515 -20.32 -15.26 5.23
CA THR A 515 -19.54 -15.53 6.44
C THR A 515 -18.32 -14.63 6.47
N GLY A 516 -18.06 -13.99 7.60
CA GLY A 516 -16.91 -13.11 7.82
C GLY A 516 -15.56 -13.84 7.65
N PRO A 517 -14.46 -13.08 7.49
CA PRO A 517 -13.16 -13.69 7.28
C PRO A 517 -12.79 -14.64 8.42
N PRO A 518 -11.98 -15.70 8.15
CA PRO A 518 -11.72 -16.74 9.17
C PRO A 518 -10.91 -16.26 10.38
N SER A 519 -10.04 -15.26 10.21
CA SER A 519 -9.17 -14.79 11.29
C SER A 519 -8.66 -13.38 11.06
N PRO A 520 -8.19 -12.68 12.12
CA PRO A 520 -7.55 -11.36 12.01
C PRO A 520 -6.20 -11.39 11.29
N THR A 521 -5.63 -12.55 11.02
CA THR A 521 -4.41 -12.70 10.24
C THR A 521 -4.69 -12.82 8.73
N ILE A 522 -5.88 -13.31 8.34
CA ILE A 522 -6.33 -13.32 6.95
C ILE A 522 -6.80 -11.91 6.53
N TYR A 523 -7.53 -11.23 7.40
CA TYR A 523 -7.89 -9.83 7.24
C TYR A 523 -7.75 -9.11 8.57
N SER A 524 -6.81 -8.16 8.69
CA SER A 524 -6.59 -7.41 9.93
C SER A 524 -7.83 -6.58 10.29
N PRO A 525 -8.20 -6.48 11.60
CA PRO A 525 -9.36 -5.68 11.97
C PRO A 525 -9.21 -4.24 11.51
N GLY A 526 -10.28 -3.69 10.93
CA GLY A 526 -10.28 -2.33 10.38
C GLY A 526 -11.18 -2.19 9.16
N PRO A 527 -11.04 -1.10 8.38
CA PRO A 527 -11.94 -0.82 7.28
C PRO A 527 -11.82 -1.85 6.15
N ALA A 528 -12.95 -2.20 5.59
CA ALA A 528 -13.08 -3.03 4.41
C ALA A 528 -14.22 -2.50 3.53
N TYR A 529 -14.09 -2.73 2.22
CA TYR A 529 -15.17 -2.55 1.27
C TYR A 529 -15.65 -3.90 0.81
N LEU A 530 -16.93 -4.20 1.08
CA LEU A 530 -17.56 -5.43 0.62
C LEU A 530 -18.09 -5.25 -0.80
N PHE A 531 -17.75 -6.18 -1.68
CA PHE A 531 -18.31 -6.28 -3.01
C PHE A 531 -19.08 -7.59 -3.16
N VAL A 532 -20.26 -7.52 -3.77
CA VAL A 532 -20.97 -8.68 -4.29
C VAL A 532 -20.67 -8.76 -5.79
N LEU A 533 -20.20 -9.91 -6.25
CA LEU A 533 -19.87 -10.13 -7.65
C LEU A 533 -20.87 -11.08 -8.30
N VAL A 534 -21.27 -10.79 -9.54
CA VAL A 534 -22.02 -11.69 -10.40
C VAL A 534 -21.25 -11.89 -11.70
N ASP A 535 -20.78 -13.12 -11.92
CA ASP A 535 -19.95 -13.49 -13.09
C ASP A 535 -18.75 -12.55 -13.31
N GLY A 536 -18.09 -12.14 -12.21
CA GLY A 536 -16.96 -11.21 -12.21
C GLY A 536 -17.32 -9.72 -12.30
N VAL A 537 -18.62 -9.36 -12.38
CA VAL A 537 -19.07 -7.96 -12.35
C VAL A 537 -19.34 -7.56 -10.89
N PRO A 538 -18.57 -6.62 -10.32
CA PRO A 538 -18.74 -6.20 -8.92
C PRO A 538 -19.88 -5.20 -8.73
N SER A 539 -20.52 -5.23 -7.57
CA SER A 539 -21.36 -4.15 -7.06
C SER A 539 -20.53 -2.89 -6.78
N PHE A 540 -21.18 -1.82 -6.32
CA PHE A 540 -20.49 -0.78 -5.56
C PHE A 540 -19.97 -1.37 -4.24
N GLY A 541 -18.77 -0.97 -3.80
CA GLY A 541 -18.17 -1.41 -2.55
C GLY A 541 -18.66 -0.58 -1.37
N SER A 542 -19.45 -1.16 -0.48
CA SER A 542 -19.87 -0.49 0.74
C SER A 542 -18.92 -0.76 1.89
N LYS A 543 -18.70 0.26 2.73
CA LYS A 543 -17.75 0.23 3.84
C LYS A 543 -18.33 -0.51 5.05
N THR A 544 -17.51 -1.35 5.65
CA THR A 544 -17.73 -1.96 6.97
C THR A 544 -16.41 -2.02 7.74
N LEU A 545 -16.45 -2.20 9.05
CA LEU A 545 -15.25 -2.49 9.84
C LEU A 545 -15.22 -3.99 10.15
N ILE A 546 -14.16 -4.67 9.71
CA ILE A 546 -13.93 -6.07 10.06
C ILE A 546 -13.49 -6.17 11.52
N GLY A 547 -14.08 -7.10 12.26
CA GLY A 547 -13.96 -7.23 13.70
C GLY A 547 -15.01 -6.39 14.44
N THR A 548 -14.71 -6.00 15.66
CA THR A 548 -15.65 -5.30 16.55
C THR A 548 -15.78 -3.80 16.27
N GLY A 549 -14.89 -3.22 15.45
CA GLY A 549 -14.79 -1.77 15.26
C GLY A 549 -14.24 -1.01 16.47
N ALA A 550 -13.79 -1.72 17.51
CA ALA A 550 -13.15 -1.12 18.67
C ALA A 550 -11.76 -0.56 18.32
N GLN A 551 -11.27 0.37 19.12
CA GLN A 551 -9.89 0.83 19.05
C GLN A 551 -8.90 -0.33 19.29
N PRO A 552 -7.68 -0.26 18.72
CA PRO A 552 -6.64 -1.25 19.01
C PRO A 552 -6.25 -1.22 20.50
N PRO A 553 -5.61 -2.29 20.99
CA PRO A 553 -5.09 -2.31 22.37
C PRO A 553 -4.21 -1.11 22.68
N PHE A 554 -4.41 -0.50 23.84
CA PHE A 554 -3.67 0.67 24.27
C PHE A 554 -2.92 0.38 25.57
N ASP A 555 -1.59 0.58 25.56
CA ASP A 555 -0.71 0.45 26.72
C ASP A 555 -0.31 1.84 27.22
N GLU A 556 -0.95 2.29 28.32
CA GLU A 556 -0.73 3.62 28.91
C GLU A 556 0.73 3.85 29.32
N ASP A 557 1.40 2.82 29.88
CA ASP A 557 2.78 2.92 30.34
C ASP A 557 3.75 3.03 29.17
N ALA A 558 3.53 2.26 28.11
CA ALA A 558 4.33 2.34 26.89
C ALA A 558 4.16 3.69 26.19
N PHE A 559 2.92 4.18 26.12
CA PHE A 559 2.60 5.47 25.52
C PHE A 559 3.24 6.62 26.32
N ALA A 560 3.06 6.65 27.64
CA ALA A 560 3.68 7.64 28.53
C ALA A 560 5.22 7.60 28.44
N ASN A 561 5.82 6.40 28.34
CA ASN A 561 7.26 6.24 28.18
C ASN A 561 7.78 6.88 26.89
N VAL A 562 7.08 6.70 25.76
CA VAL A 562 7.42 7.35 24.49
C VAL A 562 7.37 8.87 24.63
N LEU A 563 6.31 9.41 25.22
CA LEU A 563 6.13 10.85 25.36
C LEU A 563 7.09 11.49 26.39
N SER A 564 7.64 10.73 27.33
CA SER A 564 8.60 11.22 28.32
C SER A 564 10.02 11.37 27.78
N ARG A 565 10.31 10.97 26.55
CA ARG A 565 11.66 10.94 25.95
C ARG A 565 11.68 11.67 24.61
N GLN A 566 12.83 12.17 24.23
CA GLN A 566 13.07 12.60 22.85
C GLN A 566 13.03 11.39 21.93
N PRO A 567 12.57 11.55 20.66
CA PRO A 567 12.68 10.49 19.67
C PRO A 567 14.14 10.01 19.52
N ILE A 568 14.30 8.72 19.34
CA ILE A 568 15.62 8.14 19.04
C ILE A 568 16.14 8.77 17.73
N TYR A 569 17.44 9.05 17.69
CA TYR A 569 18.16 9.79 16.65
C TYR A 569 17.97 11.31 16.67
N TRP A 570 17.13 11.90 17.53
CA TRP A 570 16.95 13.34 17.59
C TRP A 570 18.26 14.10 17.83
N ASP A 571 19.07 13.66 18.80
CA ASP A 571 20.38 14.28 19.08
C ASP A 571 21.36 14.18 17.90
N LYS A 572 21.32 13.07 17.14
CA LYS A 572 22.13 12.89 15.92
C LYS A 572 21.66 13.85 14.83
N TRP A 573 20.34 13.93 14.64
CA TRP A 573 19.74 14.84 13.66
C TRP A 573 20.11 16.29 13.99
N MET A 574 19.97 16.73 15.23
CA MET A 574 20.35 18.07 15.69
C MET A 574 21.84 18.37 15.48
N ALA A 575 22.71 17.39 15.69
CA ALA A 575 24.15 17.54 15.45
C ALA A 575 24.48 17.67 13.95
N ALA A 576 23.73 16.97 13.10
CA ALA A 576 23.88 17.05 11.64
C ALA A 576 23.30 18.36 11.06
N HIS A 577 22.33 18.99 11.75
CA HIS A 577 21.62 20.20 11.32
C HIS A 577 21.86 21.39 12.27
N PRO A 578 23.08 21.94 12.32
CA PRO A 578 23.43 23.03 13.25
C PRO A 578 22.66 24.34 12.99
N ASN A 579 22.04 24.47 11.80
CA ASN A 579 21.26 25.63 11.40
C ASN A 579 19.73 25.41 11.51
N ALA A 580 19.29 24.30 12.14
CA ALA A 580 17.87 24.06 12.41
C ALA A 580 17.25 25.25 13.17
N SER A 581 15.99 25.57 12.88
CA SER A 581 15.26 26.69 13.48
C SER A 581 15.11 26.53 15.00
N ASP A 582 14.86 27.63 15.71
CA ASP A 582 14.61 27.58 17.15
C ASP A 582 13.37 26.75 17.50
N ASP A 583 12.36 26.73 16.62
CA ASP A 583 11.15 25.91 16.79
C ASP A 583 11.49 24.42 16.70
N GLU A 584 12.28 24.00 15.71
CA GLU A 584 12.78 22.64 15.61
C GLU A 584 13.65 22.27 16.82
N ARG A 585 14.60 23.13 17.22
CA ARG A 585 15.46 22.91 18.40
C ARG A 585 14.65 22.69 19.68
N ASN A 586 13.54 23.40 19.83
CA ASN A 586 12.72 23.39 21.03
C ASN A 586 11.57 22.36 20.97
N MET A 587 11.34 21.70 19.85
CA MET A 587 10.20 20.82 19.60
C MET A 587 9.99 19.75 20.70
N PHE A 588 11.08 19.23 21.24
CA PHE A 588 11.05 18.23 22.32
C PHE A 588 11.75 18.71 23.60
N SER A 589 11.94 20.02 23.79
CA SER A 589 12.67 20.56 24.95
C SER A 589 11.84 20.58 26.25
N SER A 590 10.51 20.60 26.14
CA SER A 590 9.58 20.64 27.28
C SER A 590 8.84 19.31 27.45
N LEU A 591 9.60 18.21 27.55
CA LEU A 591 9.03 16.87 27.76
C LEU A 591 8.52 16.77 29.22
N SER A 592 7.25 16.94 29.41
CA SER A 592 6.54 16.53 30.62
C SER A 592 5.60 15.39 30.24
N PRO A 593 5.48 14.34 31.07
CA PRO A 593 4.41 13.36 30.84
C PRO A 593 3.08 14.11 30.75
N PRO A 594 2.21 13.79 29.80
CA PRO A 594 0.93 14.45 29.69
C PRO A 594 0.16 14.33 31.00
N ALA A 595 -0.51 15.41 31.41
CA ALA A 595 -1.31 15.45 32.63
C ALA A 595 -2.49 14.44 32.60
N SER A 596 -2.86 13.98 31.41
CA SER A 596 -3.75 12.85 31.15
C SER A 596 -3.39 12.26 29.80
N VAL A 597 -3.33 10.93 29.70
CA VAL A 597 -3.19 10.23 28.42
C VAL A 597 -4.49 10.43 27.64
N PRO A 598 -4.46 10.88 26.37
CA PRO A 598 -5.67 11.02 25.58
C PRO A 598 -6.37 9.66 25.45
N THR A 599 -7.62 9.56 25.95
CA THR A 599 -8.42 8.32 25.95
C THR A 599 -9.27 8.15 24.67
N GLY A 600 -9.07 8.99 23.65
CA GLY A 600 -9.80 8.97 22.40
C GLY A 600 -8.91 9.18 21.18
N TYR A 601 -8.98 8.25 20.22
CA TYR A 601 -8.46 8.36 18.86
C TYR A 601 -9.63 8.45 17.89
#